data_e8353e1684c06fd85a28bbb8d97c5bb6
#
_entry.id   e8353e1684c06fd85a28bbb8d97c5bb6
#
_cell.length_a   1.000
_cell.length_b   1.000
_cell.length_c   1.000
_cell.angle_alpha   90.00
_cell.angle_beta   90.00
_cell.angle_gamma   90.00
#
_symmetry.space_group_name_H-M   'P 1'
#
loop_
_entity.id
_entity.type
_entity.pdbx_description
1 polymer ?
#
loop_
_entity_poly.entity_id
_entity_poly.type
_entity_poly.pdbx_seq_one_letter_code
_entity_poly.pdbx_strand_id
1 'polypeptide(L)'
;MQTLAFHDDIKSKHLSNFVLVTIGDDIHISTQKIIFDEDYYKPILLNVPSISESLDIEQRKYKISSVSLSISDYEVDGERFSDSLNTLMNKEVNIYYASQSCLTLDDCYKAGTYIVRSFSQDEDKVALNCEDLSQDKLHQDFPLESLPDDDIILDKYRGK
;
A
#
# COMPACT_ATOMS: atom_id res chain seq x y z
N MET A 1 -10.36 15.13 0.82
CA MET A 1 -11.74 15.07 0.28
C MET A 1 -11.64 14.15 -0.92
N GLN A 2 -12.07 12.90 -0.78
CA GLN A 2 -12.00 11.95 -1.89
C GLN A 2 -12.93 12.41 -3.00
N THR A 3 -12.41 12.43 -4.18
CA THR A 3 -13.05 13.03 -5.33
C THR A 3 -14.23 12.23 -5.80
N LEU A 4 -15.19 12.95 -6.28
CA LEU A 4 -16.49 12.52 -6.73
C LEU A 4 -16.45 11.50 -7.89
N ALA A 5 -15.39 11.49 -8.71
CA ALA A 5 -15.34 10.69 -9.92
C ALA A 5 -15.44 9.17 -9.67
N PHE A 6 -14.60 8.60 -8.84
CA PHE A 6 -14.65 7.18 -8.50
C PHE A 6 -15.95 6.79 -7.78
N HIS A 7 -16.42 7.63 -6.85
CA HIS A 7 -17.68 7.40 -6.13
C HIS A 7 -18.92 7.45 -7.02
N ASP A 8 -18.92 8.29 -8.04
CA ASP A 8 -20.04 8.37 -8.97
C ASP A 8 -20.04 7.17 -9.92
N ASP A 9 -18.88 6.71 -10.34
CA ASP A 9 -18.75 5.51 -11.17
C ASP A 9 -19.19 4.24 -10.45
N ILE A 10 -18.92 4.09 -9.15
CA ILE A 10 -19.39 2.93 -8.36
C ILE A 10 -20.91 2.80 -8.37
N LYS A 11 -21.64 3.90 -8.48
CA LYS A 11 -23.11 3.92 -8.55
C LYS A 11 -23.64 3.59 -9.95
N SER A 12 -22.77 3.56 -10.96
CA SER A 12 -23.15 3.27 -12.33
C SER A 12 -23.47 1.79 -12.54
N LYS A 13 -24.29 1.45 -13.53
CA LYS A 13 -24.63 0.06 -13.87
C LYS A 13 -23.49 -0.69 -14.57
N HIS A 14 -22.51 0.03 -15.08
CA HIS A 14 -21.37 -0.50 -15.82
C HIS A 14 -20.08 0.08 -15.24
N LEU A 15 -19.56 -0.59 -14.23
CA LEU A 15 -18.29 -0.24 -13.62
C LEU A 15 -17.18 -1.05 -14.30
N SER A 16 -16.23 -0.37 -14.91
CA SER A 16 -14.94 -0.92 -15.29
C SER A 16 -13.90 -0.32 -14.39
N ASN A 17 -13.39 -1.11 -13.48
CA ASN A 17 -12.33 -0.72 -12.56
C ASN A 17 -11.04 -1.50 -12.81
N PHE A 18 -9.92 -0.90 -12.50
CA PHE A 18 -8.60 -1.48 -12.58
C PHE A 18 -7.78 -1.06 -11.36
N VAL A 19 -6.71 -1.80 -11.12
CA VAL A 19 -5.83 -1.56 -9.96
C VAL A 19 -4.54 -0.93 -10.44
N LEU A 20 -4.14 0.15 -9.78
CA LEU A 20 -2.85 0.80 -9.94
C LEU A 20 -2.06 0.60 -8.65
N VAL A 21 -0.81 0.22 -8.79
CA VAL A 21 0.13 0.07 -7.66
C VAL A 21 1.39 0.84 -7.98
N THR A 22 1.80 1.69 -7.06
CA THR A 22 3.09 2.37 -7.10
C THR A 22 4.00 1.83 -6.02
N ILE A 23 5.26 1.55 -6.34
CA ILE A 23 6.27 1.08 -5.39
C ILE A 23 7.44 2.07 -5.41
N GLY A 24 7.56 2.85 -4.32
CA GLY A 24 8.43 4.03 -4.33
C GLY A 24 7.98 5.03 -5.38
N ASP A 25 8.94 5.77 -5.93
CA ASP A 25 8.68 6.80 -6.94
C ASP A 25 8.83 6.30 -8.39
N ASP A 26 9.46 5.12 -8.58
CA ASP A 26 9.95 4.70 -9.89
C ASP A 26 9.15 3.55 -10.53
N ILE A 27 8.42 2.77 -9.73
CA ILE A 27 7.80 1.54 -10.22
C ILE A 27 6.28 1.66 -10.21
N HIS A 28 5.70 1.60 -11.40
CA HIS A 28 4.27 1.68 -11.65
C HIS A 28 3.78 0.38 -12.29
N ILE A 29 2.89 -0.34 -11.61
CA ILE A 29 2.33 -1.61 -12.08
C ILE A 29 0.81 -1.61 -12.01
N SER A 30 0.19 -2.35 -12.90
CA SER A 30 -1.26 -2.46 -13.00
C SER A 30 -1.68 -3.85 -13.47
N THR A 31 -2.97 -4.15 -13.37
CA THR A 31 -3.58 -5.35 -13.97
C THR A 31 -3.74 -5.25 -15.49
N GLN A 32 -3.59 -4.06 -16.05
CA GLN A 32 -3.68 -3.81 -17.49
C GLN A 32 -2.68 -2.76 -17.94
N LYS A 33 -2.32 -2.79 -19.24
CA LYS A 33 -1.45 -1.79 -19.83
C LYS A 33 -2.17 -0.44 -19.91
N ILE A 34 -1.65 0.56 -19.20
CA ILE A 34 -2.26 1.89 -19.16
C ILE A 34 -1.19 2.97 -18.95
N ILE A 35 -1.41 4.13 -19.58
CA ILE A 35 -0.75 5.38 -19.21
C ILE A 35 -1.75 6.15 -18.36
N PHE A 36 -1.38 6.46 -17.13
CA PHE A 36 -2.27 7.12 -16.18
C PHE A 36 -1.47 8.19 -15.42
N ASP A 37 -2.01 9.40 -15.36
CA ASP A 37 -1.38 10.56 -14.72
C ASP A 37 0.07 10.81 -15.23
N GLU A 38 0.25 10.72 -16.57
CA GLU A 38 1.54 10.82 -17.30
C GLU A 38 2.51 9.64 -17.13
N ASP A 39 2.24 8.72 -16.20
CA ASP A 39 3.07 7.55 -15.92
C ASP A 39 2.61 6.30 -16.66
N TYR A 40 3.57 5.49 -17.09
CA TYR A 40 3.31 4.20 -17.71
C TYR A 40 3.24 3.08 -16.66
N TYR A 41 2.08 2.46 -16.54
CA TYR A 41 1.87 1.31 -15.65
C TYR A 41 2.08 0.01 -16.42
N LYS A 42 3.08 -0.79 -15.99
CA LYS A 42 3.38 -2.10 -16.59
C LYS A 42 2.27 -3.10 -16.22
N PRO A 43 1.73 -3.89 -17.18
CA PRO A 43 0.63 -4.82 -16.95
C PRO A 43 1.12 -6.15 -16.36
N ILE A 44 1.84 -6.10 -15.26
CA ILE A 44 2.48 -7.27 -14.62
C ILE A 44 1.85 -7.68 -13.28
N LEU A 45 0.84 -6.95 -12.81
CA LEU A 45 0.12 -7.32 -11.61
C LEU A 45 -0.85 -8.47 -11.91
N LEU A 46 -0.63 -9.65 -11.31
CA LEU A 46 -1.37 -10.87 -11.60
C LEU A 46 -2.65 -11.02 -10.77
N ASN A 47 -2.75 -10.32 -9.64
CA ASN A 47 -3.92 -10.40 -8.77
C ASN A 47 -4.42 -9.01 -8.37
N VAL A 48 -5.71 -8.91 -8.14
CA VAL A 48 -6.27 -7.78 -7.40
C VAL A 48 -5.98 -8.02 -5.92
N PRO A 49 -5.22 -7.14 -5.25
CA PRO A 49 -4.85 -7.36 -3.85
C PRO A 49 -6.09 -7.37 -2.95
N SER A 50 -6.18 -8.38 -2.10
CA SER A 50 -7.23 -8.45 -1.09
C SER A 50 -6.73 -7.77 0.17
N ILE A 51 -7.42 -6.72 0.59
CA ILE A 51 -7.13 -5.95 1.80
C ILE A 51 -8.17 -6.34 2.83
N SER A 52 -7.72 -6.85 3.98
CA SER A 52 -8.59 -7.20 5.09
C SER A 52 -8.13 -6.53 6.37
N GLU A 53 -9.03 -5.83 7.02
CA GLU A 53 -8.79 -5.21 8.32
C GLU A 53 -9.64 -5.94 9.36
N SER A 54 -9.10 -6.16 10.54
CA SER A 54 -9.86 -6.73 11.65
C SER A 54 -9.56 -6.02 12.96
N LEU A 55 -10.61 -5.81 13.74
CA LEU A 55 -10.52 -5.24 15.08
C LEU A 55 -10.91 -6.31 16.09
N ASP A 56 -9.98 -6.67 16.97
CA ASP A 56 -10.28 -7.53 18.12
C ASP A 56 -10.78 -6.63 19.27
N ILE A 57 -12.11 -6.60 19.42
CA ILE A 57 -12.77 -5.74 20.40
C ILE A 57 -12.52 -6.26 21.84
N GLU A 58 -12.40 -7.58 22.02
CA GLU A 58 -12.21 -8.18 23.33
C GLU A 58 -10.82 -7.88 23.88
N GLN A 59 -9.80 -7.99 23.03
CA GLN A 59 -8.42 -7.70 23.39
C GLN A 59 -8.03 -6.23 23.17
N ARG A 60 -8.91 -5.41 22.62
CA ARG A 60 -8.67 -4.02 22.24
C ARG A 60 -7.42 -3.88 21.33
N LYS A 61 -7.21 -4.87 20.48
CA LYS A 61 -6.10 -4.89 19.54
C LYS A 61 -6.59 -4.69 18.12
N TYR A 62 -5.98 -3.75 17.45
CA TYR A 62 -6.10 -3.61 16.00
C TYR A 62 -5.16 -4.64 15.34
N LYS A 63 -5.70 -5.49 14.49
CA LYS A 63 -4.87 -6.38 13.68
C LYS A 63 -4.49 -5.65 12.41
N ILE A 64 -3.23 -5.38 12.28
CA ILE A 64 -2.66 -4.68 11.16
C ILE A 64 -2.84 -5.51 9.89
N SER A 65 -3.31 -4.86 8.85
CA SER A 65 -3.50 -5.53 7.57
C SER A 65 -2.16 -5.77 6.89
N SER A 66 -2.03 -6.93 6.29
CA SER A 66 -0.97 -7.24 5.35
C SER A 66 -1.57 -7.51 3.99
N VAL A 67 -0.87 -7.14 2.95
CA VAL A 67 -1.29 -7.39 1.58
C VAL A 67 -0.20 -8.14 0.83
N SER A 68 -0.60 -9.12 0.02
CA SER A 68 0.30 -9.84 -0.87
C SER A 68 0.01 -9.46 -2.32
N LEU A 69 1.05 -9.00 -3.02
CA LEU A 69 1.01 -8.69 -4.44
C LEU A 69 1.70 -9.80 -5.21
N SER A 70 0.99 -10.40 -6.17
CA SER A 70 1.57 -11.33 -7.13
C SER A 70 1.90 -10.60 -8.42
N ILE A 71 3.17 -10.61 -8.79
CA ILE A 71 3.72 -9.87 -9.91
C ILE A 71 4.33 -10.88 -10.89
N SER A 72 4.06 -10.70 -12.19
CA SER A 72 4.68 -11.50 -13.24
C SER A 72 6.16 -11.18 -13.34
N ASP A 73 7.00 -12.22 -13.40
CA ASP A 73 8.44 -12.11 -13.59
C ASP A 73 8.85 -12.34 -15.05
N TYR A 74 7.89 -12.35 -15.98
CA TYR A 74 8.21 -12.37 -17.40
C TYR A 74 8.88 -11.05 -17.81
N GLU A 75 9.81 -11.19 -18.75
CA GLU A 75 10.50 -10.05 -19.31
C GLU A 75 9.51 -9.10 -20.02
N VAL A 76 9.48 -7.86 -19.58
CA VAL A 76 8.72 -6.78 -20.20
C VAL A 76 9.67 -5.63 -20.47
N ASP A 77 9.74 -5.19 -21.71
CA ASP A 77 10.62 -4.11 -22.17
C ASP A 77 12.13 -4.38 -21.92
N GLY A 78 12.53 -5.67 -21.89
CA GLY A 78 13.93 -6.08 -21.71
C GLY A 78 14.35 -6.23 -20.24
N GLU A 79 13.42 -6.10 -19.30
CA GLU A 79 13.68 -6.19 -17.86
C GLU A 79 12.74 -7.20 -17.21
N ARG A 80 13.23 -7.90 -16.18
CA ARG A 80 12.42 -8.71 -15.28
C ARG A 80 12.16 -7.95 -14.00
N PHE A 81 11.00 -8.18 -13.40
CA PHE A 81 10.69 -7.56 -12.12
C PHE A 81 11.67 -7.99 -11.02
N SER A 82 12.13 -9.24 -11.07
CA SER A 82 13.11 -9.80 -10.13
C SER A 82 14.45 -9.08 -10.10
N ASP A 83 14.84 -8.41 -11.17
CA ASP A 83 16.11 -7.66 -11.22
C ASP A 83 16.12 -6.47 -10.24
N SER A 84 14.95 -5.97 -9.86
CA SER A 84 14.79 -4.83 -8.96
C SER A 84 14.56 -5.20 -7.50
N LEU A 85 14.37 -6.49 -7.14
CA LEU A 85 13.92 -6.95 -5.81
C LEU A 85 14.77 -6.42 -4.64
N ASN A 86 16.09 -6.38 -4.80
CA ASN A 86 16.98 -5.91 -3.74
C ASN A 86 16.77 -4.44 -3.38
N THR A 87 16.24 -3.65 -4.32
CA THR A 87 15.98 -2.21 -4.13
C THR A 87 14.59 -1.93 -3.57
N LEU A 88 13.72 -2.95 -3.54
CA LEU A 88 12.32 -2.80 -3.14
C LEU A 88 12.09 -2.92 -1.63
N MET A 89 13.02 -3.50 -0.91
CA MET A 89 12.88 -3.68 0.54
C MET A 89 12.69 -2.33 1.24
N ASN A 90 11.68 -2.27 2.11
CA ASN A 90 11.24 -1.10 2.85
C ASN A 90 10.74 0.08 1.99
N LYS A 91 10.54 -0.10 0.68
CA LYS A 91 9.88 0.91 -0.14
C LYS A 91 8.38 0.96 0.17
N GLU A 92 7.84 2.14 0.06
CA GLU A 92 6.40 2.39 0.19
C GLU A 92 5.64 1.83 -1.01
N VAL A 93 4.50 1.23 -0.74
CA VAL A 93 3.58 0.68 -1.75
C VAL A 93 2.23 1.34 -1.58
N ASN A 94 1.77 2.04 -2.60
CA ASN A 94 0.43 2.61 -2.62
C ASN A 94 -0.46 1.83 -3.58
N ILE A 95 -1.66 1.50 -3.13
CA ILE A 95 -2.64 0.74 -3.91
C ILE A 95 -3.84 1.63 -4.18
N TYR A 96 -4.21 1.75 -5.44
CA TYR A 96 -5.34 2.54 -5.88
C TYR A 96 -6.32 1.71 -6.72
N TYR A 97 -7.60 1.95 -6.52
CA TYR A 97 -8.66 1.50 -7.42
C TYR A 97 -9.07 2.69 -8.27
N ALA A 98 -8.93 2.52 -9.57
CA ALA A 98 -9.27 3.52 -10.56
C ALA A 98 -10.46 3.06 -11.41
N SER A 99 -11.22 4.01 -11.90
CA SER A 99 -12.31 3.82 -12.85
C SER A 99 -12.05 4.62 -14.14
N GLN A 100 -12.90 4.44 -15.14
CA GLN A 100 -12.72 5.12 -16.43
C GLN A 100 -12.82 6.65 -16.35
N SER A 101 -13.50 7.18 -15.33
CA SER A 101 -13.65 8.63 -15.14
C SER A 101 -12.52 9.27 -14.34
N CYS A 102 -11.61 8.47 -13.76
CA CYS A 102 -10.45 8.99 -13.05
C CYS A 102 -9.38 9.44 -14.06
N LEU A 103 -8.87 10.64 -13.89
CA LEU A 103 -7.83 11.23 -14.75
C LEU A 103 -6.49 11.31 -14.03
N THR A 104 -6.50 11.47 -12.71
CA THR A 104 -5.34 11.59 -11.84
C THR A 104 -5.41 10.61 -10.67
N LEU A 105 -4.29 10.34 -9.99
CA LEU A 105 -4.27 9.51 -8.78
C LEU A 105 -5.17 10.06 -7.67
N ASP A 106 -5.33 11.39 -7.61
CA ASP A 106 -6.22 12.04 -6.64
C ASP A 106 -7.71 11.75 -6.90
N ASP A 107 -8.08 11.39 -8.13
CA ASP A 107 -9.43 10.98 -8.51
C ASP A 107 -9.74 9.53 -8.14
N CYS A 108 -8.71 8.74 -7.86
CA CYS A 108 -8.82 7.33 -7.55
C CYS A 108 -9.12 7.08 -6.07
N TYR A 109 -9.64 5.89 -5.80
CA TYR A 109 -9.77 5.43 -4.42
C TYR A 109 -8.44 4.85 -3.95
N LYS A 110 -7.74 5.54 -3.05
CA LYS A 110 -6.55 5.01 -2.40
C LYS A 110 -6.95 3.99 -1.35
N ALA A 111 -6.65 2.71 -1.61
CA ALA A 111 -7.03 1.62 -0.75
C ALA A 111 -6.12 1.49 0.48
N GLY A 112 -4.86 1.89 0.36
CA GLY A 112 -3.93 1.89 1.48
C GLY A 112 -2.49 2.19 1.07
N THR A 113 -1.67 2.40 2.09
CA THR A 113 -0.23 2.57 1.99
C THR A 113 0.46 1.50 2.81
N TYR A 114 1.37 0.77 2.20
CA TYR A 114 2.06 -0.37 2.77
C TYR A 114 3.57 -0.22 2.61
N ILE A 115 4.33 -1.09 3.26
CA ILE A 115 5.79 -1.19 3.12
C ILE A 115 6.14 -2.61 2.74
N VAL A 116 7.03 -2.79 1.76
CA VAL A 116 7.56 -4.12 1.39
C VAL A 116 8.43 -4.66 2.52
N ARG A 117 8.04 -5.80 3.10
CA ARG A 117 8.78 -6.47 4.19
C ARG A 117 9.49 -7.73 3.76
N SER A 118 8.92 -8.45 2.82
CA SER A 118 9.56 -9.66 2.29
C SER A 118 9.07 -9.94 0.88
N PHE A 119 9.82 -10.75 0.18
CA PHE A 119 9.41 -11.27 -1.11
C PHE A 119 9.73 -12.76 -1.22
N SER A 120 9.03 -13.43 -2.09
CA SER A 120 9.37 -14.77 -2.57
C SER A 120 9.32 -14.79 -4.08
N GLN A 121 10.25 -15.50 -4.69
CA GLN A 121 10.36 -15.62 -6.15
C GLN A 121 10.17 -17.07 -6.57
N ASP A 122 9.42 -17.26 -7.61
CA ASP A 122 9.24 -18.52 -8.33
C ASP A 122 9.69 -18.31 -9.79
N GLU A 123 9.66 -19.33 -10.65
CA GLU A 123 10.13 -19.23 -12.04
C GLU A 123 9.44 -18.13 -12.85
N ASP A 124 8.14 -17.92 -12.63
CA ASP A 124 7.28 -17.06 -13.44
C ASP A 124 6.73 -15.85 -12.69
N LYS A 125 6.91 -15.80 -11.38
CA LYS A 125 6.26 -14.78 -10.54
C LYS A 125 7.08 -14.40 -9.32
N VAL A 126 6.86 -13.18 -8.87
CA VAL A 126 7.32 -12.67 -7.58
C VAL A 126 6.10 -12.36 -6.71
N ALA A 127 6.13 -12.80 -5.47
CA ALA A 127 5.15 -12.38 -4.46
C ALA A 127 5.81 -11.41 -3.49
N LEU A 128 5.26 -10.21 -3.39
CA LEU A 128 5.66 -9.22 -2.39
C LEU A 128 4.70 -9.28 -1.20
N ASN A 129 5.24 -9.40 0.00
CA ASN A 129 4.46 -9.27 1.22
C ASN A 129 4.68 -7.88 1.80
N CYS A 130 3.61 -7.13 1.90
CA CYS A 130 3.61 -5.76 2.35
C CYS A 130 2.79 -5.63 3.63
N GLU A 131 3.29 -4.83 4.57
CA GLU A 131 2.63 -4.51 5.84
C GLU A 131 2.15 -3.07 5.83
N ASP A 132 1.05 -2.82 6.54
CA ASP A 132 0.49 -1.49 6.66
C ASP A 132 1.49 -0.52 7.30
N LEU A 133 1.65 0.66 6.72
CA LEU A 133 2.56 1.71 7.21
C LEU A 133 2.22 2.17 8.64
N SER A 134 0.97 2.03 9.07
CA SER A 134 0.56 2.40 10.42
C SER A 134 1.24 1.57 11.51
N GLN A 135 1.80 0.39 11.16
CA GLN A 135 2.54 -0.46 12.10
C GLN A 135 3.76 0.26 12.68
N ASP A 136 4.52 0.92 11.84
CA ASP A 136 5.71 1.64 12.30
C ASP A 136 5.36 2.78 13.28
N LYS A 137 4.16 3.35 13.15
CA LYS A 137 3.67 4.39 14.06
C LYS A 137 3.11 3.82 15.37
N LEU A 138 2.53 2.62 15.34
CA LEU A 138 1.97 1.97 16.52
C LEU A 138 3.03 1.32 17.41
N HIS A 139 4.22 1.03 16.87
CA HIS A 139 5.34 0.50 17.64
C HIS A 139 6.22 1.58 18.28
N GLN A 140 5.87 2.86 18.14
CA GLN A 140 6.55 3.91 18.87
C GLN A 140 6.01 3.96 20.30
N ASP A 141 6.91 3.83 21.26
CA ASP A 141 6.57 4.00 22.67
C ASP A 141 6.08 5.43 22.94
N PHE A 142 4.97 5.54 23.64
CA PHE A 142 4.45 6.82 24.13
C PHE A 142 4.72 6.96 25.63
N PRO A 143 5.15 8.15 26.06
CA PRO A 143 5.46 9.37 25.29
C PRO A 143 6.78 9.27 24.52
N LEU A 144 6.82 9.85 23.32
CA LEU A 144 8.04 9.94 22.48
C LEU A 144 9.18 10.73 23.14
N GLU A 145 8.84 11.56 24.08
CA GLU A 145 9.76 12.35 24.91
C GLU A 145 9.52 12.01 26.39
N SER A 146 10.57 12.03 27.18
CA SER A 146 10.42 11.92 28.63
C SER A 146 9.52 13.04 29.16
N LEU A 147 8.59 12.67 30.05
CA LEU A 147 7.73 13.66 30.67
C LEU A 147 8.58 14.75 31.34
N PRO A 148 8.21 16.03 31.19
CA PRO A 148 8.95 17.12 31.83
C PRO A 148 8.99 16.91 33.35
N ASP A 149 10.07 17.36 33.96
CA ASP A 149 10.29 17.27 35.39
C ASP A 149 9.46 18.37 36.09
N ASP A 150 8.15 18.20 36.10
CA ASP A 150 7.20 19.13 36.70
C ASP A 150 6.68 18.55 38.02
N ASP A 151 6.57 19.38 39.05
CA ASP A 151 6.09 18.99 40.41
C ASP A 151 4.65 18.44 40.42
N ILE A 152 3.91 18.66 39.32
CA ILE A 152 2.55 18.14 39.15
C ILE A 152 2.55 16.67 38.73
N ILE A 153 3.65 16.15 38.16
CA ILE A 153 3.74 14.78 37.66
C ILE A 153 4.19 13.85 38.80
N LEU A 154 3.37 12.84 39.08
CA LEU A 154 3.74 11.83 40.08
C LEU A 154 5.05 11.14 39.69
N ASP A 155 5.96 10.98 40.66
CA ASP A 155 7.30 10.40 40.48
C ASP A 155 7.32 9.07 39.69
N LYS A 156 6.26 8.26 39.84
CA LYS A 156 6.14 6.99 39.11
C LYS A 156 6.04 7.12 37.58
N TYR A 157 5.79 8.32 37.06
CA TYR A 157 5.67 8.60 35.62
C TYR A 157 6.83 9.41 35.06
N ARG A 158 7.74 9.88 35.95
CA ARG A 158 8.93 10.64 35.53
C ARG A 158 9.94 9.71 34.87
N GLY A 159 10.48 10.14 33.74
CA GLY A 159 11.59 9.44 33.08
C GLY A 159 11.26 8.07 32.45
N LYS A 160 9.99 7.83 32.14
CA LYS A 160 9.57 6.63 31.40
C LYS A 160 9.29 6.97 29.95
#